data_1b414cf5de04cc4f6e1d843e2517802f
#
_entry.id   1b414cf5de04cc4f6e1d843e2517802f
#
_cell.length_a   1.000
_cell.length_b   1.000
_cell.length_c   1.000
_cell.angle_alpha   90.00
_cell.angle_beta   90.00
_cell.angle_gamma   90.00
#
_symmetry.space_group_name_H-M   'P 1'
#
loop_
_entity.id
_entity.type
_entity.pdbx_description
1 polymer ?
#
loop_
_entity_poly.entity_id
_entity_poly.type
_entity_poly.pdbx_seq_one_letter_code
_entity_poly.pdbx_strand_id
1 'polypeptide(L)' 'MRDQLIRALLAHANGDIQKHVANVEVYL' A
#
# COMPACT_ATOMS: atom_id res chain seq x y z
N MET A 1 2.81 21.31 -3.71
CA MET A 1 3.17 21.06 -2.33
C MET A 1 2.39 19.94 -1.71
N ARG A 2 1.07 19.98 -1.82
CA ARG A 2 0.24 18.86 -1.38
C ARG A 2 0.49 17.60 -2.17
N ASP A 3 0.98 17.78 -3.37
CA ASP A 3 1.16 16.70 -4.31
C ASP A 3 2.08 15.61 -3.76
N GLN A 4 3.19 15.99 -3.18
CA GLN A 4 4.13 15.02 -2.62
C GLN A 4 3.56 14.32 -1.40
N LEU A 5 2.79 15.05 -0.60
CA LEU A 5 2.16 14.46 0.57
C LEU A 5 1.13 13.42 0.13
N ILE A 6 0.32 13.74 -0.86
CA ILE A 6 -0.69 12.83 -1.39
C ILE A 6 -0.02 11.58 -1.97
N ARG A 7 1.06 11.78 -2.72
CA ARG A 7 1.80 10.66 -3.30
C ARG A 7 2.37 9.75 -2.23
N ALA A 8 2.90 10.33 -1.18
CA ALA A 8 3.45 9.54 -0.07
C ALA A 8 2.36 8.71 0.60
N LEU A 9 1.20 9.31 0.82
CA LEU A 9 0.08 8.60 1.43
C LEU A 9 -0.44 7.48 0.53
N LEU A 10 -0.52 7.74 -0.77
CA LEU A 10 -0.95 6.72 -1.72
C LEU A 10 0.04 5.57 -1.79
N ALA A 11 1.33 5.88 -1.78
CA ALA A 11 2.37 4.85 -1.78
C ALA A 11 2.30 3.99 -0.53
N HIS A 12 2.07 4.61 0.62
CA HIS A 12 1.93 3.88 1.87
C HIS A 12 0.69 2.97 1.84
N ALA A 13 -0.43 3.51 1.38
CA ALA A 13 -1.67 2.74 1.27
C ALA A 13 -1.50 1.57 0.31
N ASN A 14 -0.83 1.78 -0.82
CA ASN A 14 -0.58 0.72 -1.78
C ASN A 14 0.30 -0.37 -1.19
N GLY A 15 1.31 0.01 -0.42
CA GLY A 15 2.15 -0.96 0.28
C GLY A 15 1.36 -1.84 1.23
N ASP A 16 0.43 -1.25 1.95
CA ASP A 16 -0.43 -1.97 2.87
C ASP A 16 -1.36 -2.94 2.13
N ILE A 17 -1.92 -2.49 1.01
CA ILE A 17 -2.76 -3.34 0.17
C ILE A 17 -1.97 -4.55 -0.30
N GLN A 18 -0.76 -4.35 -0.80
CA GLN A 18 0.08 -5.45 -1.29
C GLN A 18 0.46 -6.41 -0.17
N LYS A 19 0.64 -5.89 1.02
CA LYS A 19 0.92 -6.71 2.18
C LYS A 19 -0.25 -7.66 2.47
N HIS A 20 -1.47 -7.16 2.37
CA HIS A 20 -2.65 -8.00 2.58
C HIS A 20 -2.80 -9.06 1.50
N VAL A 21 -2.50 -8.69 0.25
CA VAL A 21 -2.53 -9.63 -0.87
C VAL A 21 -1.53 -10.76 -0.63
N ALA A 22 -0.31 -10.43 -0.23
CA ALA A 22 0.70 -11.43 0.07
C ALA A 22 0.28 -12.35 1.21
N ASN A 23 -0.37 -11.79 2.21
CA ASN A 23 -0.86 -12.57 3.34
C ASN A 23 -1.90 -13.61 2.91
N VAL A 24 -2.78 -13.21 2.01
CA VAL A 24 -3.78 -14.15 1.45
C VAL A 24 -3.09 -15.26 0.66
N GLU A 25 -2.08 -14.91 -0.13
CA GLU A 25 -1.33 -15.90 -0.90
C GLU A 25 -0.65 -16.93 0.00
N VAL A 26 -0.14 -16.49 1.12
CA VAL A 26 0.48 -17.40 2.08
C VAL A 26 -0.56 -18.38 2.65
N TYR A 27 -1.75 -17.88 2.88
CA TYR A 27 -2.83 -18.73 3.43
C TYR A 27 -3.27 -19.80 2.44
N LEU A 28 -3.34 -19.43 1.16
CA LEU A 28 -3.73 -20.39 0.12
C LEU A 28 -2.64 -21.39 -0.17
#